data_c44ec0ad75d79df7fe24e56e9543f275
#
_entry.id   c44ec0ad75d79df7fe24e56e9543f275
#
_cell.length_a   1.000
_cell.length_b   1.000
_cell.length_c   1.000
_cell.angle_alpha   90.00
_cell.angle_beta   90.00
_cell.angle_gamma   90.00
#
_symmetry.space_group_name_H-M   'P 1'
#
loop_
_entity.id
_entity.type
_entity.pdbx_description
1 polymer ?
#
loop_
_entity_poly.entity_id
_entity_poly.type
_entity_poly.pdbx_seq_one_letter_code
_entity_poly.pdbx_strand_id
1 'polypeptide(L)'
;QYGIQSLLKPMLQIEAVCMTGQEKVERATALVSQIIMMSNILGPVVGTAVYGCFGIDTLCETAALTFTISALLFGGALKQNASSETMGDGATRTTRRNDFRELIRYLSQNSSLLVVFLIAAILNLALVGLTIGAPVIVAKHLGMQSSFVGIIEVAMGLGGLVGSGLVGIWPHRFSFKGICQYVAMICLGVVPIIVTLLFGTDVWVFTVFAVGSAWVMVWAAIASVEIIAFVQRAAPTELCGKVLSVVYMVLSCATPIGQLTYGVAYDRWTPAIVFAGMLAVLTLTTVLFYRLKSRLWRLS
;
A
#
# COMPACT_ATOMS: atom_id res chain seq x y z
N GLN A 1 -13.72 4.20 8.02
CA GLN A 1 -13.02 2.92 7.93
C GLN A 1 -11.52 3.10 7.70
N TYR A 2 -11.09 3.97 6.78
CA TYR A 2 -9.67 4.21 6.47
C TYR A 2 -8.88 4.85 7.62
N GLY A 3 -9.50 5.74 8.44
CA GLY A 3 -8.83 6.37 9.58
C GLY A 3 -8.41 5.37 10.67
N ILE A 4 -9.21 4.34 10.90
CA ILE A 4 -8.89 3.28 11.88
C ILE A 4 -7.81 2.35 11.30
N GLN A 5 -7.88 1.99 10.03
CA GLN A 5 -6.86 1.16 9.37
C GLN A 5 -5.49 1.85 9.30
N SER A 6 -5.47 3.17 9.12
CA SER A 6 -4.22 3.94 9.08
C SER A 6 -3.47 3.98 10.42
N LEU A 7 -4.18 3.80 11.52
CA LEU A 7 -3.60 3.69 12.87
C LEU A 7 -3.25 2.24 13.22
N LEU A 8 -4.10 1.27 12.82
CA LEU A 8 -3.94 -0.13 13.21
C LEU A 8 -2.75 -0.80 12.51
N LYS A 9 -2.53 -0.52 11.21
CA LYS A 9 -1.43 -1.10 10.44
C LYS A 9 -0.04 -0.78 11.02
N PRO A 10 0.31 0.49 11.29
CA PRO A 10 1.59 0.80 11.91
C PRO A 10 1.71 0.25 13.34
N MET A 11 0.62 0.23 14.12
CA MET A 11 0.67 -0.34 15.48
C MET A 11 0.99 -1.83 15.46
N LEU A 12 0.32 -2.62 14.62
CA LEU A 12 0.60 -4.05 14.48
C LEU A 12 2.04 -4.34 14.02
N GLN A 13 2.58 -3.51 13.13
CA GLN A 13 3.97 -3.68 12.67
C GLN A 13 5.00 -3.28 13.73
N ILE A 14 4.73 -2.22 14.50
CA ILE A 14 5.60 -1.80 15.61
C ILE A 14 5.59 -2.86 16.71
N GLU A 15 4.42 -3.40 17.06
CA GLU A 15 4.28 -4.42 18.10
C GLU A 15 4.93 -5.74 17.69
N ALA A 16 4.82 -6.15 16.42
CA ALA A 16 5.52 -7.30 15.86
C ALA A 16 7.05 -7.12 15.91
N VAL A 17 7.54 -5.91 15.72
CA VAL A 17 8.97 -5.55 15.82
C VAL A 17 9.44 -5.56 17.27
N CYS A 18 8.64 -5.04 18.21
CA CYS A 18 9.00 -4.98 19.64
C CYS A 18 9.04 -6.37 20.29
N MET A 19 8.16 -7.30 19.88
CA MET A 19 8.09 -8.65 20.45
C MET A 19 9.15 -9.61 19.93
N THR A 20 9.76 -9.32 18.79
CA THR A 20 10.69 -10.23 18.12
C THR A 20 12.06 -9.58 18.04
N GLY A 21 13.03 -9.93 18.86
CA GLY A 21 14.39 -9.38 18.80
C GLY A 21 14.93 -9.21 17.36
N GLN A 22 15.89 -8.33 17.15
CA GLN A 22 16.35 -7.83 15.84
C GLN A 22 16.54 -8.89 14.72
N GLU A 23 16.91 -10.12 15.08
CA GLU A 23 17.10 -11.23 14.11
C GLU A 23 15.80 -11.78 13.51
N LYS A 24 14.64 -11.56 14.14
CA LYS A 24 13.34 -12.11 13.71
C LYS A 24 12.37 -11.06 13.18
N VAL A 25 12.76 -9.78 13.21
CA VAL A 25 11.92 -8.64 12.78
C VAL A 25 11.49 -8.78 11.31
N GLU A 26 12.41 -9.18 10.43
CA GLU A 26 12.10 -9.37 9.00
C GLU A 26 11.03 -10.44 8.80
N ARG A 27 11.13 -11.53 9.57
CA ARG A 27 10.17 -12.64 9.47
C ARG A 27 8.80 -12.27 10.04
N ALA A 28 8.76 -11.53 11.14
CA ALA A 28 7.52 -11.03 11.73
C ALA A 28 6.83 -10.01 10.80
N THR A 29 7.57 -9.07 10.23
CA THR A 29 7.05 -8.09 9.26
C THR A 29 6.54 -8.77 7.99
N ALA A 30 7.24 -9.79 7.50
CA ALA A 30 6.81 -10.59 6.36
C ALA A 30 5.50 -11.34 6.66
N LEU A 31 5.37 -11.96 7.83
CA LEU A 31 4.14 -12.64 8.26
C LEU A 31 2.96 -11.68 8.37
N VAL A 32 3.13 -10.53 9.00
CA VAL A 32 2.08 -9.50 9.09
C VAL A 32 1.67 -9.03 7.69
N SER A 33 2.63 -8.80 6.80
CA SER A 33 2.34 -8.43 5.42
C SER A 33 1.58 -9.51 4.66
N GLN A 34 1.93 -10.78 4.84
CA GLN A 34 1.20 -11.91 4.24
C GLN A 34 -0.24 -12.00 4.76
N ILE A 35 -0.47 -11.83 6.06
CA ILE A 35 -1.82 -11.84 6.65
C ILE A 35 -2.66 -10.70 6.05
N ILE A 36 -2.09 -9.49 5.95
CA ILE A 36 -2.78 -8.34 5.34
C ILE A 36 -3.13 -8.63 3.87
N MET A 37 -2.23 -9.21 3.11
CA MET A 37 -2.46 -9.53 1.70
C MET A 37 -3.50 -10.63 1.53
N MET A 38 -3.45 -11.68 2.34
CA MET A 38 -4.51 -12.71 2.36
C MET A 38 -5.87 -12.11 2.70
N SER A 39 -5.93 -11.19 3.66
CA SER A 39 -7.18 -10.50 4.01
C SER A 39 -7.73 -9.66 2.86
N ASN A 40 -6.85 -9.02 2.08
CA ASN A 40 -7.25 -8.24 0.90
C ASN A 40 -7.81 -9.13 -0.23
N ILE A 41 -7.41 -10.40 -0.31
CA ILE A 41 -7.97 -11.37 -1.29
C ILE A 41 -9.26 -11.99 -0.74
N LEU A 42 -9.22 -12.47 0.50
CA LEU A 42 -10.35 -13.18 1.10
C LEU A 42 -11.55 -12.24 1.34
N GLY A 43 -11.28 -10.97 1.71
CA GLY A 43 -12.31 -9.98 2.00
C GLY A 43 -13.32 -9.81 0.86
N PRO A 44 -12.90 -9.43 -0.35
CA PRO A 44 -13.80 -9.31 -1.50
C PRO A 44 -14.50 -10.62 -1.87
N VAL A 45 -13.78 -11.74 -1.84
CA VAL A 45 -14.34 -13.08 -2.17
C VAL A 45 -15.44 -13.46 -1.19
N VAL A 46 -15.16 -13.38 0.10
CA VAL A 46 -16.15 -13.69 1.14
C VAL A 46 -17.29 -12.67 1.13
N GLY A 47 -16.96 -11.38 1.02
CA GLY A 47 -17.95 -10.30 0.97
C GLY A 47 -18.92 -10.44 -0.20
N THR A 48 -18.42 -10.71 -1.40
CA THR A 48 -19.28 -10.90 -2.58
C THR A 48 -20.06 -12.20 -2.52
N ALA A 49 -19.50 -13.28 -1.98
CA ALA A 49 -20.22 -14.55 -1.77
C ALA A 49 -21.37 -14.39 -0.76
N VAL A 50 -21.11 -13.76 0.38
CA VAL A 50 -22.14 -13.50 1.40
C VAL A 50 -23.23 -12.58 0.84
N TYR A 51 -22.85 -11.50 0.15
CA TYR A 51 -23.80 -10.59 -0.49
C TYR A 51 -24.66 -11.30 -1.54
N GLY A 52 -24.05 -12.12 -2.38
CA GLY A 52 -24.74 -12.82 -3.46
C GLY A 52 -25.69 -13.92 -2.99
N CYS A 53 -25.35 -14.61 -1.88
CA CYS A 53 -26.16 -15.71 -1.35
C CYS A 53 -27.23 -15.25 -0.33
N PHE A 54 -26.94 -14.23 0.46
CA PHE A 54 -27.72 -13.89 1.65
C PHE A 54 -28.20 -12.42 1.68
N GLY A 55 -27.75 -11.58 0.74
CA GLY A 55 -28.14 -10.18 0.65
C GLY A 55 -27.36 -9.25 1.58
N ILE A 56 -27.73 -7.96 1.55
CA ILE A 56 -26.98 -6.88 2.23
C ILE A 56 -27.15 -6.92 3.76
N ASP A 57 -28.29 -7.36 4.25
CA ASP A 57 -28.57 -7.39 5.69
C ASP A 57 -27.63 -8.38 6.39
N THR A 58 -27.51 -9.59 5.86
CA THR A 58 -26.59 -10.61 6.37
C THR A 58 -25.12 -10.21 6.24
N LEU A 59 -24.77 -9.47 5.16
CA LEU A 59 -23.43 -8.90 5.01
C LEU A 59 -23.11 -7.89 6.11
N CYS A 60 -24.04 -7.02 6.45
CA CYS A 60 -23.89 -6.04 7.53
C CYS A 60 -23.78 -6.73 8.91
N GLU A 61 -24.59 -7.76 9.16
CA GLU A 61 -24.55 -8.55 10.40
C GLU A 61 -23.22 -9.29 10.54
N THR A 62 -22.75 -9.97 9.50
CA THR A 62 -21.47 -10.68 9.52
C THR A 62 -20.30 -9.74 9.69
N ALA A 63 -20.34 -8.56 9.07
CA ALA A 63 -19.32 -7.51 9.25
C ALA A 63 -19.31 -7.00 10.70
N ALA A 64 -20.48 -6.68 11.27
CA ALA A 64 -20.60 -6.24 12.67
C ALA A 64 -20.08 -7.29 13.65
N LEU A 65 -20.43 -8.57 13.44
CA LEU A 65 -19.95 -9.68 14.25
C LEU A 65 -18.42 -9.81 14.18
N THR A 66 -17.85 -9.76 12.98
CA THR A 66 -16.41 -9.86 12.75
C THR A 66 -15.66 -8.71 13.42
N PHE A 67 -16.16 -7.48 13.32
CA PHE A 67 -15.57 -6.34 14.02
C PHE A 67 -15.66 -6.46 15.53
N THR A 68 -16.79 -6.96 16.07
CA THR A 68 -16.97 -7.17 17.50
C THR A 68 -16.00 -8.22 18.04
N ILE A 69 -15.87 -9.36 17.35
CA ILE A 69 -14.92 -10.42 17.72
C ILE A 69 -13.48 -9.86 17.69
N SER A 70 -13.13 -9.13 16.64
CA SER A 70 -11.79 -8.51 16.51
C SER A 70 -11.51 -7.52 17.64
N ALA A 71 -12.50 -6.71 18.03
CA ALA A 71 -12.36 -5.75 19.12
C ALA A 71 -12.17 -6.45 20.47
N LEU A 72 -12.89 -7.54 20.72
CA LEU A 72 -12.76 -8.33 21.94
C LEU A 72 -11.39 -9.03 22.04
N LEU A 73 -10.93 -9.64 20.94
CA LEU A 73 -9.63 -10.29 20.87
C LEU A 73 -8.49 -9.28 21.08
N PHE A 74 -8.58 -8.12 20.43
CA PHE A 74 -7.57 -7.07 20.55
C PHE A 74 -7.56 -6.44 21.95
N GLY A 75 -8.76 -6.20 22.54
CA GLY A 75 -8.89 -5.71 23.91
C GLY A 75 -8.35 -6.70 24.95
N GLY A 76 -8.54 -7.99 24.72
CA GLY A 76 -7.97 -9.06 25.55
C GLY A 76 -6.43 -9.11 25.50
N ALA A 77 -5.87 -9.01 24.28
CA ALA A 77 -4.42 -9.01 24.07
C ALA A 77 -3.75 -7.77 24.73
N LEU A 78 -4.34 -6.58 24.56
CA LEU A 78 -3.84 -5.36 25.21
C LEU A 78 -3.85 -5.46 26.75
N LYS A 79 -4.89 -6.06 27.33
CA LYS A 79 -4.99 -6.23 28.78
C LYS A 79 -3.91 -7.18 29.31
N GLN A 80 -3.56 -8.21 28.54
CA GLN A 80 -2.52 -9.17 28.91
C GLN A 80 -1.13 -8.53 28.85
N ASN A 81 -0.85 -7.66 27.85
CA ASN A 81 0.41 -6.95 27.72
C ASN A 81 0.55 -5.81 28.74
N ALA A 82 -0.53 -5.10 29.07
CA ALA A 82 -0.52 -4.08 30.11
C ALA A 82 -0.20 -4.64 31.51
N SER A 83 -0.47 -5.93 31.76
CA SER A 83 -0.11 -6.60 33.01
C SER A 83 1.39 -6.97 33.08
N SER A 84 2.10 -6.95 31.95
CA SER A 84 3.55 -7.22 31.86
C SER A 84 4.42 -5.95 31.87
N GLU A 85 3.85 -4.78 31.67
CA GLU A 85 4.54 -3.48 31.60
C GLU A 85 4.31 -2.60 32.86
N THR A 86 4.19 -3.18 34.04
CA THR A 86 4.24 -2.41 35.28
C THR A 86 5.69 -2.11 35.69
N MET A 87 6.47 -1.47 34.81
CA MET A 87 7.68 -0.73 35.18
C MET A 87 8.13 0.15 34.01
N GLY A 88 7.65 1.40 33.98
CA GLY A 88 8.08 2.37 32.96
C GLY A 88 7.22 3.62 32.94
N ASP A 89 6.72 4.02 34.10
CA ASP A 89 6.02 5.30 34.28
C ASP A 89 7.02 6.44 34.23
N GLY A 90 6.85 7.36 33.28
CA GLY A 90 7.66 8.60 33.28
C GLY A 90 7.87 9.31 31.95
N ALA A 91 7.33 8.86 30.83
CA ALA A 91 7.46 9.59 29.57
C ALA A 91 6.49 10.81 29.54
N THR A 92 6.92 11.90 30.20
CA THR A 92 6.24 13.19 30.24
C THR A 92 5.98 13.74 28.82
N ARG A 93 4.87 14.45 28.64
CA ARG A 93 4.45 15.14 27.39
C ARG A 93 5.55 16.02 26.76
N THR A 94 6.49 16.50 27.53
CA THR A 94 7.68 17.27 27.10
C THR A 94 8.67 16.47 26.28
N THR A 95 8.90 15.19 26.60
CA THR A 95 9.77 14.28 25.86
C THR A 95 9.20 14.01 24.46
N ARG A 96 7.89 13.81 24.34
CA ARG A 96 7.20 13.54 23.08
C ARG A 96 7.31 14.68 22.06
N ARG A 97 7.31 15.94 22.54
CA ARG A 97 7.44 17.13 21.67
C ARG A 97 8.88 17.31 21.18
N ASN A 98 9.86 17.00 22.01
CA ASN A 98 11.28 17.04 21.63
C ASN A 98 11.62 15.92 20.65
N ASP A 99 11.09 14.72 20.86
CA ASP A 99 11.23 13.58 19.98
C ASP A 99 10.69 13.83 18.57
N PHE A 100 9.52 14.48 18.45
CA PHE A 100 8.95 14.83 17.15
C PHE A 100 9.77 15.91 16.43
N ARG A 101 10.31 16.86 17.16
CA ARG A 101 11.19 17.90 16.63
C ARG A 101 12.52 17.32 16.15
N GLU A 102 13.06 16.37 16.89
CA GLU A 102 14.27 15.63 16.52
C GLU A 102 14.06 14.81 15.26
N LEU A 103 12.92 14.13 15.15
CA LEU A 103 12.52 13.38 13.96
C LEU A 103 12.40 14.28 12.73
N ILE A 104 11.71 15.43 12.83
CA ILE A 104 11.61 16.40 11.73
C ILE A 104 12.99 16.92 11.34
N ARG A 105 13.83 17.23 12.32
CA ARG A 105 15.20 17.68 12.08
C ARG A 105 16.04 16.59 11.38
N TYR A 106 15.92 15.35 11.83
CA TYR A 106 16.58 14.19 11.19
C TYR A 106 16.11 14.02 9.74
N LEU A 107 14.81 14.08 9.49
CA LEU A 107 14.26 13.96 8.15
C LEU A 107 14.69 15.13 7.25
N SER A 108 14.70 16.36 7.76
CA SER A 108 15.12 17.54 6.98
C SER A 108 16.62 17.52 6.64
N GLN A 109 17.44 16.88 7.45
CA GLN A 109 18.88 16.70 7.22
C GLN A 109 19.16 15.53 6.24
N ASN A 110 18.24 14.57 6.12
CA ASN A 110 18.39 13.40 5.26
C ASN A 110 17.54 13.52 3.98
N SER A 111 18.02 14.29 3.01
CA SER A 111 17.34 14.48 1.72
C SER A 111 16.99 13.17 1.01
N SER A 112 17.77 12.11 1.20
CA SER A 112 17.52 10.78 0.63
C SER A 112 16.21 10.18 1.14
N LEU A 113 15.91 10.28 2.44
CA LEU A 113 14.66 9.80 3.03
C LEU A 113 13.44 10.59 2.53
N LEU A 114 13.58 11.92 2.41
CA LEU A 114 12.51 12.77 1.88
C LEU A 114 12.14 12.38 0.44
N VAL A 115 13.15 12.13 -0.41
CA VAL A 115 12.92 11.68 -1.79
C VAL A 115 12.22 10.32 -1.82
N VAL A 116 12.62 9.39 -0.96
CA VAL A 116 11.97 8.07 -0.84
C VAL A 116 10.52 8.20 -0.41
N PHE A 117 10.21 9.08 0.56
CA PHE A 117 8.84 9.34 1.00
C PHE A 117 7.98 9.94 -0.12
N LEU A 118 8.54 10.86 -0.89
CA LEU A 118 7.86 11.44 -2.04
C LEU A 118 7.53 10.39 -3.10
N ILE A 119 8.48 9.52 -3.42
CA ILE A 119 8.28 8.41 -4.37
C ILE A 119 7.19 7.46 -3.85
N ALA A 120 7.27 7.07 -2.58
CA ALA A 120 6.28 6.19 -1.97
C ALA A 120 4.87 6.81 -2.01
N ALA A 121 4.75 8.11 -1.73
CA ALA A 121 3.48 8.84 -1.80
C ALA A 121 2.92 8.88 -3.23
N ILE A 122 3.76 9.18 -4.24
CA ILE A 122 3.33 9.25 -5.65
C ILE A 122 2.94 7.85 -6.16
N LEU A 123 3.70 6.81 -5.82
CA LEU A 123 3.35 5.44 -6.16
C LEU A 123 2.01 5.03 -5.53
N ASN A 124 1.81 5.33 -4.25
CA ASN A 124 0.54 5.03 -3.58
C ASN A 124 -0.62 5.81 -4.21
N LEU A 125 -0.41 7.09 -4.51
CA LEU A 125 -1.39 7.91 -5.23
C LEU A 125 -1.77 7.28 -6.57
N ALA A 126 -0.79 6.86 -7.38
CA ALA A 126 -1.03 6.21 -8.66
C ALA A 126 -1.83 4.90 -8.52
N LEU A 127 -1.49 4.06 -7.52
CA LEU A 127 -2.20 2.80 -7.27
C LEU A 127 -3.66 3.00 -6.85
N VAL A 128 -3.97 4.09 -6.15
CA VAL A 128 -5.37 4.45 -5.85
C VAL A 128 -6.17 4.68 -7.13
N GLY A 129 -5.56 5.26 -8.18
CA GLY A 129 -6.21 5.42 -9.48
C GLY A 129 -6.65 4.09 -10.11
N LEU A 130 -5.88 3.02 -9.91
CA LEU A 130 -6.22 1.68 -10.39
C LEU A 130 -7.40 1.09 -9.63
N THR A 131 -7.41 1.19 -8.29
CA THR A 131 -8.50 0.67 -7.44
C THR A 131 -9.81 1.41 -7.65
N ILE A 132 -9.80 2.74 -7.81
CA ILE A 132 -10.98 3.52 -8.15
C ILE A 132 -11.42 3.27 -9.61
N GLY A 133 -10.46 3.03 -10.51
CA GLY A 133 -10.73 2.72 -11.92
C GLY A 133 -11.49 1.43 -12.12
N ALA A 134 -11.25 0.40 -11.30
CA ALA A 134 -11.87 -0.91 -11.46
C ALA A 134 -13.41 -0.85 -11.49
N PRO A 135 -14.12 -0.32 -10.48
CA PRO A 135 -15.58 -0.22 -10.54
C PRO A 135 -16.08 0.72 -11.65
N VAL A 136 -15.33 1.79 -11.96
CA VAL A 136 -15.73 2.73 -13.02
C VAL A 136 -15.65 2.06 -14.39
N ILE A 137 -14.58 1.33 -14.69
CA ILE A 137 -14.44 0.64 -15.97
C ILE A 137 -15.47 -0.48 -16.10
N VAL A 138 -15.63 -1.31 -15.08
CA VAL A 138 -16.55 -2.45 -15.13
C VAL A 138 -18.00 -2.01 -15.21
N ALA A 139 -18.44 -1.10 -14.34
CA ALA A 139 -19.84 -0.72 -14.24
C ALA A 139 -20.25 0.37 -15.24
N LYS A 140 -19.43 1.45 -15.39
CA LYS A 140 -19.80 2.59 -16.23
C LYS A 140 -19.37 2.42 -17.70
N HIS A 141 -18.17 1.84 -17.94
CA HIS A 141 -17.62 1.75 -19.31
C HIS A 141 -18.05 0.46 -20.02
N LEU A 142 -18.01 -0.69 -19.33
CA LEU A 142 -18.36 -1.99 -19.90
C LEU A 142 -19.81 -2.42 -19.63
N GLY A 143 -20.53 -1.74 -18.73
CA GLY A 143 -21.90 -2.10 -18.36
C GLY A 143 -22.05 -3.50 -17.72
N MET A 144 -20.94 -4.06 -17.19
CA MET A 144 -20.91 -5.39 -16.60
C MET A 144 -21.41 -5.36 -15.14
N GLN A 145 -21.80 -6.53 -14.63
CA GLN A 145 -22.23 -6.68 -13.24
C GLN A 145 -21.10 -6.37 -12.26
N SER A 146 -21.44 -5.85 -11.09
CA SER A 146 -20.48 -5.49 -10.04
C SER A 146 -19.62 -6.68 -9.55
N SER A 147 -20.09 -7.93 -9.73
CA SER A 147 -19.33 -9.14 -9.43
C SER A 147 -18.00 -9.24 -10.20
N PHE A 148 -17.93 -8.68 -11.40
CA PHE A 148 -16.68 -8.63 -12.19
C PHE A 148 -15.63 -7.70 -11.59
N VAL A 149 -16.01 -6.71 -10.79
CA VAL A 149 -15.07 -5.89 -10.02
C VAL A 149 -14.29 -6.76 -9.03
N GLY A 150 -14.97 -7.70 -8.37
CA GLY A 150 -14.34 -8.65 -7.46
C GLY A 150 -13.26 -9.51 -8.13
N ILE A 151 -13.44 -9.91 -9.40
CA ILE A 151 -12.43 -10.65 -10.16
C ILE A 151 -11.15 -9.80 -10.34
N ILE A 152 -11.31 -8.52 -10.66
CA ILE A 152 -10.18 -7.60 -10.80
C ILE A 152 -9.47 -7.39 -9.46
N GLU A 153 -10.21 -7.23 -8.37
CA GLU A 153 -9.63 -7.08 -7.03
C GLU A 153 -8.87 -8.32 -6.59
N VAL A 154 -9.39 -9.51 -6.87
CA VAL A 154 -8.67 -10.78 -6.65
C VAL A 154 -7.40 -10.84 -7.49
N ALA A 155 -7.45 -10.47 -8.77
CA ALA A 155 -6.29 -10.44 -9.65
C ALA A 155 -5.20 -9.48 -9.11
N MET A 156 -5.61 -8.29 -8.65
CA MET A 156 -4.71 -7.32 -8.00
C MET A 156 -4.10 -7.88 -6.71
N GLY A 157 -4.91 -8.53 -5.87
CA GLY A 157 -4.46 -9.17 -4.64
C GLY A 157 -3.45 -10.29 -4.90
N LEU A 158 -3.72 -11.17 -5.87
CA LEU A 158 -2.78 -12.22 -6.29
C LEU A 158 -1.47 -11.62 -6.83
N GLY A 159 -1.55 -10.54 -7.62
CA GLY A 159 -0.38 -9.80 -8.07
C GLY A 159 0.48 -9.31 -6.89
N GLY A 160 -0.13 -8.71 -5.89
CA GLY A 160 0.54 -8.26 -4.67
C GLY A 160 1.21 -9.40 -3.89
N LEU A 161 0.53 -10.55 -3.76
CA LEU A 161 1.10 -11.75 -3.13
C LEU A 161 2.31 -12.29 -3.89
N VAL A 162 2.20 -12.41 -5.20
CA VAL A 162 3.31 -12.87 -6.05
C VAL A 162 4.48 -11.91 -5.92
N GLY A 163 4.26 -10.59 -6.01
CA GLY A 163 5.31 -9.59 -5.90
C GLY A 163 6.06 -9.65 -4.58
N SER A 164 5.35 -9.66 -3.45
CA SER A 164 5.97 -9.76 -2.12
C SER A 164 6.62 -11.12 -1.88
N GLY A 165 6.02 -12.20 -2.38
CA GLY A 165 6.58 -13.54 -2.34
C GLY A 165 7.89 -13.66 -3.09
N LEU A 166 8.00 -13.04 -4.28
CA LEU A 166 9.25 -13.00 -5.07
C LEU A 166 10.40 -12.35 -4.30
N VAL A 167 10.13 -11.24 -3.60
CA VAL A 167 11.15 -10.59 -2.76
C VAL A 167 11.54 -11.50 -1.59
N GLY A 168 10.59 -12.19 -0.98
CA GLY A 168 10.85 -13.13 0.13
C GLY A 168 11.68 -14.33 -0.27
N ILE A 169 11.49 -14.87 -1.50
CA ILE A 169 12.21 -16.05 -2.01
C ILE A 169 13.59 -15.67 -2.55
N TRP A 170 13.70 -14.53 -3.25
CA TRP A 170 14.94 -14.06 -3.88
C TRP A 170 15.36 -12.66 -3.44
N PRO A 171 15.63 -12.43 -2.14
CA PRO A 171 15.93 -11.10 -1.62
C PRO A 171 17.16 -10.46 -2.28
N HIS A 172 18.13 -11.28 -2.71
CA HIS A 172 19.35 -10.79 -3.37
C HIS A 172 19.15 -10.25 -4.79
N ARG A 173 18.02 -10.58 -5.45
CA ARG A 173 17.73 -10.08 -6.80
C ARG A 173 17.07 -8.70 -6.80
N PHE A 174 16.44 -8.35 -5.71
CA PHE A 174 15.73 -7.09 -5.56
C PHE A 174 16.53 -6.15 -4.67
N SER A 175 16.53 -4.88 -4.99
CA SER A 175 17.22 -3.84 -4.23
C SER A 175 16.56 -2.50 -4.49
N PHE A 176 16.59 -1.61 -3.52
CA PHE A 176 16.13 -0.24 -3.68
C PHE A 176 16.80 0.49 -4.86
N LYS A 177 18.04 0.07 -5.24
CA LYS A 177 18.72 0.58 -6.45
C LYS A 177 17.94 0.37 -7.73
N GLY A 178 17.09 -0.66 -7.77
CA GLY A 178 16.22 -1.01 -8.88
C GLY A 178 14.87 -0.30 -8.92
N ILE A 179 14.59 0.64 -8.01
CA ILE A 179 13.26 1.28 -7.91
C ILE A 179 12.78 1.89 -9.22
N CYS A 180 13.68 2.49 -10.01
CA CYS A 180 13.34 3.00 -11.34
C CYS A 180 12.87 1.90 -12.31
N GLN A 181 13.47 0.72 -12.22
CA GLN A 181 13.08 -0.43 -13.05
C GLN A 181 11.69 -0.93 -12.64
N TYR A 182 11.41 -0.98 -11.33
CA TYR A 182 10.10 -1.40 -10.83
C TYR A 182 9.00 -0.45 -11.28
N VAL A 183 9.25 0.87 -11.20
CA VAL A 183 8.28 1.87 -11.70
C VAL A 183 8.13 1.79 -13.22
N ALA A 184 9.21 1.54 -13.97
CA ALA A 184 9.12 1.31 -15.42
C ALA A 184 8.28 0.06 -15.76
N MET A 185 8.39 -1.03 -14.98
CA MET A 185 7.54 -2.21 -15.14
C MET A 185 6.07 -1.95 -14.79
N ILE A 186 5.81 -1.08 -13.80
CA ILE A 186 4.45 -0.57 -13.53
C ILE A 186 3.91 0.17 -14.76
N CYS A 187 4.70 1.10 -15.32
CA CYS A 187 4.32 1.84 -16.53
C CYS A 187 4.04 0.89 -17.71
N LEU A 188 4.85 -0.16 -17.87
CA LEU A 188 4.67 -1.16 -18.93
C LEU A 188 3.31 -1.90 -18.78
N GLY A 189 2.85 -2.14 -17.56
CA GLY A 189 1.53 -2.74 -17.30
C GLY A 189 0.36 -1.79 -17.57
N VAL A 190 0.57 -0.47 -17.41
CA VAL A 190 -0.47 0.54 -17.64
C VAL A 190 -0.69 0.82 -19.13
N VAL A 191 0.37 0.74 -19.95
CA VAL A 191 0.28 1.03 -21.39
C VAL A 191 -0.77 0.16 -22.11
N PRO A 192 -0.77 -1.19 -21.99
CA PRO A 192 -1.78 -2.00 -22.67
C PRO A 192 -3.21 -1.69 -22.17
N ILE A 193 -3.39 -1.30 -20.90
CA ILE A 193 -4.69 -0.87 -20.37
C ILE A 193 -5.18 0.35 -21.17
N ILE A 194 -4.33 1.36 -21.36
CA ILE A 194 -4.69 2.56 -22.13
C ILE A 194 -5.04 2.20 -23.58
N VAL A 195 -4.22 1.36 -24.22
CA VAL A 195 -4.43 0.97 -25.63
C VAL A 195 -5.77 0.24 -25.80
N THR A 196 -6.11 -0.67 -24.90
CA THR A 196 -7.37 -1.39 -24.99
C THR A 196 -8.58 -0.52 -24.63
N LEU A 197 -8.45 0.45 -23.74
CA LEU A 197 -9.50 1.43 -23.45
C LEU A 197 -9.81 2.35 -24.64
N LEU A 198 -8.84 2.53 -25.56
CA LEU A 198 -9.02 3.36 -26.77
C LEU A 198 -9.54 2.57 -27.96
N PHE A 199 -9.10 1.32 -28.14
CA PHE A 199 -9.30 0.55 -29.37
C PHE A 199 -9.85 -0.84 -29.16
N GLY A 200 -9.99 -1.31 -27.90
CA GLY A 200 -10.39 -2.68 -27.58
C GLY A 200 -11.91 -2.89 -27.61
N THR A 201 -12.30 -4.14 -27.71
CA THR A 201 -13.68 -4.59 -27.43
C THR A 201 -13.82 -4.89 -25.93
N ASP A 202 -15.06 -4.91 -25.42
CA ASP A 202 -15.36 -5.05 -23.99
C ASP A 202 -14.64 -6.22 -23.31
N VAL A 203 -14.57 -7.38 -23.97
CA VAL A 203 -13.89 -8.57 -23.46
C VAL A 203 -12.38 -8.35 -23.34
N TRP A 204 -11.77 -7.70 -24.33
CA TRP A 204 -10.36 -7.39 -24.31
C TRP A 204 -10.02 -6.33 -23.27
N VAL A 205 -10.85 -5.30 -23.15
CA VAL A 205 -10.71 -4.27 -22.11
C VAL A 205 -10.72 -4.89 -20.74
N PHE A 206 -11.69 -5.76 -20.42
CA PHE A 206 -11.78 -6.44 -19.14
C PHE A 206 -10.55 -7.32 -18.88
N THR A 207 -10.19 -8.19 -19.85
CA THR A 207 -9.09 -9.14 -19.68
C THR A 207 -7.76 -8.44 -19.50
N VAL A 208 -7.45 -7.45 -20.36
CA VAL A 208 -6.20 -6.70 -20.28
C VAL A 208 -6.15 -5.82 -19.02
N PHE A 209 -7.30 -5.28 -18.59
CA PHE A 209 -7.37 -4.54 -17.34
C PHE A 209 -7.09 -5.44 -16.14
N ALA A 210 -7.66 -6.64 -16.08
CA ALA A 210 -7.43 -7.59 -14.98
C ALA A 210 -5.95 -8.05 -14.93
N VAL A 211 -5.40 -8.47 -16.08
CA VAL A 211 -4.00 -8.94 -16.16
C VAL A 211 -3.01 -7.79 -15.94
N GLY A 212 -3.27 -6.63 -16.54
CA GLY A 212 -2.45 -5.44 -16.38
C GLY A 212 -2.43 -4.92 -14.95
N SER A 213 -3.59 -4.94 -14.28
CA SER A 213 -3.70 -4.58 -12.86
C SER A 213 -2.94 -5.54 -11.96
N ALA A 214 -3.02 -6.85 -12.21
CA ALA A 214 -2.23 -7.85 -11.50
C ALA A 214 -0.72 -7.61 -11.70
N TRP A 215 -0.29 -7.35 -12.95
CA TRP A 215 1.10 -7.03 -13.27
C TRP A 215 1.59 -5.77 -12.52
N VAL A 216 0.81 -4.70 -12.54
CA VAL A 216 1.10 -3.46 -11.81
C VAL A 216 1.27 -3.75 -10.31
N MET A 217 0.38 -4.58 -9.73
CA MET A 217 0.45 -4.92 -8.30
C MET A 217 1.65 -5.78 -7.94
N VAL A 218 2.13 -6.66 -8.82
CA VAL A 218 3.40 -7.39 -8.62
C VAL A 218 4.55 -6.41 -8.39
N TRP A 219 4.74 -5.49 -9.31
CA TRP A 219 5.88 -4.56 -9.23
C TRP A 219 5.69 -3.48 -8.17
N ALA A 220 4.46 -3.10 -7.88
CA ALA A 220 4.13 -2.19 -6.79
C ALA A 220 4.44 -2.82 -5.42
N ALA A 221 4.13 -4.11 -5.23
CA ALA A 221 4.48 -4.83 -4.01
C ALA A 221 5.99 -4.94 -3.83
N ILE A 222 6.73 -5.30 -4.90
CA ILE A 222 8.21 -5.32 -4.87
C ILE A 222 8.76 -3.94 -4.49
N ALA A 223 8.29 -2.87 -5.15
CA ALA A 223 8.73 -1.51 -4.85
C ALA A 223 8.44 -1.10 -3.40
N SER A 224 7.26 -1.44 -2.90
CA SER A 224 6.83 -1.13 -1.53
C SER A 224 7.72 -1.82 -0.48
N VAL A 225 8.00 -3.13 -0.66
CA VAL A 225 8.88 -3.88 0.24
C VAL A 225 10.29 -3.28 0.25
N GLU A 226 10.85 -2.95 -0.91
CA GLU A 226 12.19 -2.37 -1.03
C GLU A 226 12.27 -0.94 -0.46
N ILE A 227 11.23 -0.14 -0.59
CA ILE A 227 11.14 1.19 0.04
C ILE A 227 11.17 1.04 1.57
N ILE A 228 10.35 0.16 2.13
CA ILE A 228 10.30 -0.08 3.58
C ILE A 228 11.64 -0.62 4.08
N ALA A 229 12.23 -1.60 3.39
CA ALA A 229 13.54 -2.17 3.74
C ALA A 229 14.66 -1.12 3.68
N PHE A 230 14.63 -0.21 2.69
CA PHE A 230 15.57 0.89 2.60
C PHE A 230 15.43 1.84 3.79
N VAL A 231 14.23 2.23 4.15
CA VAL A 231 13.96 3.11 5.29
C VAL A 231 14.45 2.47 6.60
N GLN A 232 14.21 1.17 6.78
CA GLN A 232 14.67 0.42 7.97
C GLN A 232 16.19 0.37 8.07
N ARG A 233 16.90 0.25 6.94
CA ARG A 233 18.37 0.23 6.93
C ARG A 233 18.99 1.62 7.08
N ALA A 234 18.33 2.67 6.57
CA ALA A 234 18.82 4.04 6.59
C ALA A 234 18.56 4.75 7.93
N ALA A 235 17.53 4.35 8.67
CA ALA A 235 17.18 4.95 9.94
C ALA A 235 17.99 4.35 11.10
N PRO A 236 18.51 5.16 12.06
CA PRO A 236 19.09 4.66 13.30
C PRO A 236 18.09 3.77 14.05
N THR A 237 18.56 2.75 14.74
CA THR A 237 17.70 1.76 15.44
C THR A 237 16.73 2.42 16.40
N GLU A 238 17.13 3.47 17.10
CA GLU A 238 16.30 4.23 18.06
C GLU A 238 15.20 5.05 17.40
N LEU A 239 15.40 5.47 16.15
CA LEU A 239 14.45 6.31 15.39
C LEU A 239 13.68 5.51 14.32
N CYS A 240 14.05 4.27 14.06
CA CYS A 240 13.47 3.45 12.98
C CYS A 240 11.94 3.35 13.06
N GLY A 241 11.40 3.06 14.22
CA GLY A 241 9.94 3.01 14.43
C GLY A 241 9.25 4.36 14.18
N LYS A 242 9.87 5.48 14.61
CA LYS A 242 9.33 6.82 14.39
C LYS A 242 9.36 7.20 12.91
N VAL A 243 10.45 6.88 12.20
CA VAL A 243 10.59 7.14 10.75
C VAL A 243 9.58 6.31 9.96
N LEU A 244 9.42 5.03 10.26
CA LEU A 244 8.40 4.16 9.64
C LEU A 244 6.99 4.67 9.88
N SER A 245 6.67 5.15 11.08
CA SER A 245 5.36 5.74 11.38
C SER A 245 5.07 6.96 10.48
N VAL A 246 6.08 7.79 10.19
CA VAL A 246 5.93 8.92 9.25
C VAL A 246 5.70 8.42 7.83
N VAL A 247 6.41 7.39 7.37
CA VAL A 247 6.15 6.78 6.05
C VAL A 247 4.70 6.35 5.94
N TYR A 248 4.21 5.56 6.91
CA TYR A 248 2.82 5.10 6.89
C TYR A 248 1.79 6.23 7.01
N MET A 249 2.11 7.28 7.78
CA MET A 249 1.26 8.47 7.84
C MET A 249 1.16 9.16 6.47
N VAL A 250 2.29 9.35 5.79
CA VAL A 250 2.33 9.95 4.44
C VAL A 250 1.54 9.09 3.44
N LEU A 251 1.74 7.78 3.44
CA LEU A 251 0.99 6.85 2.58
C LEU A 251 -0.51 6.88 2.88
N SER A 252 -0.89 6.92 4.15
CA SER A 252 -2.31 6.98 4.57
C SER A 252 -2.97 8.31 4.20
N CYS A 253 -2.25 9.42 4.26
CA CYS A 253 -2.76 10.72 3.80
C CYS A 253 -2.86 10.81 2.27
N ALA A 254 -1.96 10.16 1.54
CA ALA A 254 -2.01 10.12 0.06
C ALA A 254 -3.25 9.38 -0.46
N THR A 255 -3.74 8.36 0.25
CA THR A 255 -4.90 7.55 -0.18
C THR A 255 -6.18 8.38 -0.32
N PRO A 256 -6.69 9.12 0.68
CA PRO A 256 -7.91 9.91 0.51
C PRO A 256 -7.74 11.05 -0.50
N ILE A 257 -6.56 11.65 -0.60
CA ILE A 257 -6.26 12.65 -1.64
C ILE A 257 -6.38 12.02 -3.03
N GLY A 258 -5.81 10.82 -3.20
CA GLY A 258 -5.93 10.05 -4.43
C GLY A 258 -7.38 9.70 -4.75
N GLN A 259 -8.15 9.23 -3.79
CA GLN A 259 -9.56 8.90 -3.98
C GLN A 259 -10.39 10.09 -4.45
N LEU A 260 -10.22 11.26 -3.84
CA LEU A 260 -10.90 12.48 -4.25
C LEU A 260 -10.46 12.91 -5.65
N THR A 261 -9.16 12.91 -5.91
CA THR A 261 -8.59 13.34 -7.20
C THR A 261 -9.07 12.44 -8.34
N TYR A 262 -8.96 11.11 -8.17
CA TYR A 262 -9.38 10.15 -9.18
C TYR A 262 -10.91 10.06 -9.29
N GLY A 263 -11.66 10.20 -8.18
CA GLY A 263 -13.12 10.29 -8.24
C GLY A 263 -13.59 11.41 -9.16
N VAL A 264 -13.06 12.62 -8.95
CA VAL A 264 -13.36 13.78 -9.82
C VAL A 264 -12.83 13.58 -11.25
N ALA A 265 -11.64 12.96 -11.39
CA ALA A 265 -11.06 12.71 -12.70
C ALA A 265 -11.92 11.75 -13.54
N TYR A 266 -12.39 10.66 -12.97
CA TYR A 266 -13.25 9.68 -13.65
C TYR A 266 -14.67 10.20 -13.91
N ASP A 267 -15.12 11.23 -13.20
CA ASP A 267 -16.42 11.87 -13.50
C ASP A 267 -16.32 12.85 -14.67
N ARG A 268 -15.12 13.45 -14.91
CA ARG A 268 -14.94 14.48 -15.93
C ARG A 268 -14.29 13.97 -17.21
N TRP A 269 -13.45 12.96 -17.13
CA TRP A 269 -12.62 12.46 -18.24
C TRP A 269 -12.84 10.97 -18.48
N THR A 270 -12.55 10.54 -19.70
CA THR A 270 -12.59 9.10 -20.02
C THR A 270 -11.51 8.33 -19.25
N PRO A 271 -11.75 7.05 -18.91
CA PRO A 271 -10.76 6.23 -18.22
C PRO A 271 -9.38 6.23 -18.90
N ALA A 272 -9.32 6.22 -20.22
CA ALA A 272 -8.08 6.26 -20.97
C ALA A 272 -7.24 7.52 -20.66
N ILE A 273 -7.88 8.70 -20.57
CA ILE A 273 -7.20 9.97 -20.25
C ILE A 273 -6.68 9.93 -18.81
N VAL A 274 -7.46 9.39 -17.87
CA VAL A 274 -7.06 9.28 -16.47
C VAL A 274 -5.83 8.37 -16.32
N PHE A 275 -5.82 7.21 -16.99
CA PHE A 275 -4.66 6.31 -17.00
C PHE A 275 -3.45 6.94 -17.73
N ALA A 276 -3.65 7.70 -18.79
CA ALA A 276 -2.58 8.45 -19.45
C ALA A 276 -1.96 9.50 -18.51
N GLY A 277 -2.78 10.21 -17.75
CA GLY A 277 -2.31 11.14 -16.71
C GLY A 277 -1.52 10.41 -15.62
N MET A 278 -2.00 9.27 -15.14
CA MET A 278 -1.28 8.41 -14.17
C MET A 278 0.08 7.97 -14.73
N LEU A 279 0.13 7.52 -15.99
CA LEU A 279 1.36 7.12 -16.66
C LEU A 279 2.35 8.30 -16.78
N ALA A 280 1.86 9.49 -17.12
CA ALA A 280 2.69 10.70 -17.22
C ALA A 280 3.32 11.07 -15.88
N VAL A 281 2.56 10.99 -14.77
CA VAL A 281 3.08 11.23 -13.42
C VAL A 281 4.12 10.20 -13.03
N LEU A 282 3.89 8.91 -13.29
CA LEU A 282 4.83 7.83 -12.99
C LEU A 282 6.14 7.97 -13.80
N THR A 283 6.04 8.26 -15.08
CA THR A 283 7.21 8.46 -15.95
C THR A 283 8.01 9.69 -15.54
N LEU A 284 7.35 10.82 -15.25
CA LEU A 284 8.00 12.02 -14.76
C LEU A 284 8.74 11.78 -13.44
N THR A 285 8.11 11.07 -12.51
CA THR A 285 8.71 10.69 -11.22
C THR A 285 9.95 9.82 -11.44
N THR A 286 9.88 8.85 -12.33
CA THR A 286 11.01 7.97 -12.68
C THR A 286 12.18 8.74 -13.26
N VAL A 287 11.92 9.64 -14.20
CA VAL A 287 12.95 10.50 -14.83
C VAL A 287 13.58 11.44 -13.80
N LEU A 288 12.76 12.07 -12.97
CA LEU A 288 13.23 12.98 -11.93
C LEU A 288 14.13 12.23 -10.93
N PHE A 289 13.70 11.06 -10.45
CA PHE A 289 14.48 10.22 -9.55
C PHE A 289 15.78 9.75 -10.21
N TYR A 290 15.75 9.34 -11.47
CA TYR A 290 16.96 8.91 -12.18
C TYR A 290 18.00 10.05 -12.27
N ARG A 291 17.56 11.29 -12.49
CA ARG A 291 18.43 12.47 -12.48
C ARG A 291 18.96 12.82 -11.08
N LEU A 292 18.13 12.67 -10.05
CA LEU A 292 18.51 12.96 -8.66
C LEU A 292 19.39 11.85 -8.06
N LYS A 293 19.24 10.60 -8.51
CA LYS A 293 20.02 9.45 -8.05
C LYS A 293 21.53 9.72 -8.07
N SER A 294 22.04 10.33 -9.13
CA SER A 294 23.47 10.63 -9.28
C SER A 294 23.99 11.63 -8.24
N ARG A 295 23.14 12.49 -7.68
CA ARG A 295 23.48 13.45 -6.63
C ARG A 295 23.33 12.85 -5.23
N LEU A 296 22.28 12.04 -5.01
CA LEU A 296 21.97 11.43 -3.71
C LEU A 296 22.98 10.34 -3.30
N TRP A 297 23.50 9.58 -4.27
CA TRP A 297 24.47 8.50 -4.02
C TRP A 297 25.93 8.96 -3.88
N ARG A 298 26.21 10.24 -4.11
CA ARG A 298 27.55 10.82 -3.82
C ARG A 298 27.70 11.25 -2.34
N LEU A 299 26.63 11.23 -1.57
CA LEU A 299 26.57 11.70 -0.19
C LEU A 299 26.37 10.56 0.83
N SER A 300 26.23 9.31 0.37
CA SER A 300 26.22 8.08 1.17
C SER A 300 27.49 7.27 0.92
#